data_115ef17100d2c4ae9634fe9f5f12d71a
#
_entry.id   115ef17100d2c4ae9634fe9f5f12d71a
#
_cell.length_a   1.000
_cell.length_b   1.000
_cell.length_c   1.000
_cell.angle_alpha   90.00
_cell.angle_beta   90.00
_cell.angle_gamma   90.00
#
_symmetry.space_group_name_H-M   'P 1'
#
loop_
_entity.id
_entity.type
_entity.pdbx_description
1 polymer ?
#
loop_
_entity_poly.entity_id
_entity_poly.type
_entity_poly.pdbx_seq_one_letter_code
_entity_poly.pdbx_strand_id
1 'polypeptide(L)' 'MHIWVDADACPAAIKDILYRAAERAKIAMTLVANRYLRTPPSPYIRALQVPRGIDVADSHIVRELAPGDLVVTADIP' A
#
# COMPACT_ATOMS: atom_id res chain seq x y z
N MET A 1 -12.16 -4.42 6.19
CA MET A 1 -10.80 -4.77 5.75
C MET A 1 -10.18 -3.63 4.98
N HIS A 2 -8.95 -3.34 5.23
CA HIS A 2 -8.17 -2.34 4.51
C HIS A 2 -6.87 -2.98 4.04
N ILE A 3 -6.44 -2.69 2.82
CA ILE A 3 -5.19 -3.23 2.28
C ILE A 3 -4.11 -2.15 2.39
N TRP A 4 -3.02 -2.48 3.06
CA TRP A 4 -1.86 -1.60 3.20
C TRP A 4 -0.71 -2.15 2.38
N VAL A 5 -0.12 -1.33 1.53
CA VAL A 5 0.95 -1.76 0.63
C VAL A 5 2.22 -0.96 0.94
N ASP A 6 3.30 -1.67 1.24
CA ASP A 6 4.64 -1.07 1.30
C ASP A 6 5.12 -0.91 -0.14
N ALA A 7 4.82 0.24 -0.73
CA ALA A 7 4.99 0.43 -2.15
C ALA A 7 6.45 0.61 -2.58
N ASP A 8 7.34 0.96 -1.67
CA ASP A 8 8.78 1.04 -1.97
C ASP A 8 9.41 -0.34 -2.12
N ALA A 9 8.79 -1.35 -1.54
CA ALA A 9 9.26 -2.74 -1.60
C ALA A 9 8.35 -3.62 -2.47
N CYS A 10 7.49 -3.03 -3.31
CA CYS A 10 6.53 -3.78 -4.12
C CYS A 10 6.75 -3.55 -5.61
N PRO A 11 7.01 -4.60 -6.41
CA PRO A 11 7.17 -4.45 -7.85
C PRO A 11 5.92 -3.89 -8.54
N ALA A 12 6.11 -3.18 -9.64
CA ALA A 12 5.02 -2.56 -10.38
C ALA A 12 3.97 -3.57 -10.86
N ALA A 13 4.41 -4.74 -11.31
CA ALA A 13 3.49 -5.79 -11.76
C ALA A 13 2.56 -6.26 -10.64
N ILE A 14 3.06 -6.34 -9.42
CA ILE A 14 2.27 -6.73 -8.26
C ILE A 14 1.28 -5.61 -7.91
N LYS A 15 1.72 -4.35 -7.98
CA LYS A 15 0.82 -3.21 -7.74
C LYS A 15 -0.37 -3.22 -8.71
N ASP A 16 -0.15 -3.52 -9.98
CA ASP A 16 -1.23 -3.60 -10.97
C ASP A 16 -2.26 -4.66 -10.61
N ILE A 17 -1.81 -5.83 -10.16
CA ILE A 17 -2.70 -6.90 -9.71
C ILE A 17 -3.51 -6.44 -8.51
N LEU A 18 -2.87 -5.77 -7.57
CA LEU A 18 -3.53 -5.28 -6.36
C LEU A 18 -4.56 -4.20 -6.67
N TYR A 19 -4.28 -3.31 -7.63
CA TYR A 19 -5.25 -2.30 -8.06
C TYR A 19 -6.53 -2.94 -8.56
N ARG A 20 -6.40 -3.95 -9.42
CA ARG A 20 -7.56 -4.66 -9.96
C ARG A 20 -8.33 -5.38 -8.86
N ALA A 21 -7.62 -6.03 -7.95
CA ALA A 21 -8.26 -6.76 -6.85
C ALA A 21 -9.02 -5.82 -5.93
N ALA A 22 -8.44 -4.67 -5.59
CA ALA A 22 -9.09 -3.69 -4.72
C ALA A 22 -10.36 -3.13 -5.36
N GLU A 23 -10.31 -2.81 -6.64
CA GLU A 23 -11.48 -2.29 -7.36
C GLU A 23 -12.58 -3.35 -7.51
N ARG A 24 -12.20 -4.58 -7.84
CA ARG A 24 -13.15 -5.68 -7.99
C ARG A 24 -13.86 -6.00 -6.68
N ALA A 25 -13.11 -6.06 -5.60
CA ALA A 25 -13.64 -6.40 -4.28
C ALA A 25 -14.23 -5.20 -3.55
N LYS A 26 -14.03 -3.99 -4.07
CA LYS A 26 -14.47 -2.73 -3.44
C LYS A 26 -13.87 -2.58 -2.05
N ILE A 27 -12.59 -2.86 -1.94
CA ILE A 27 -11.83 -2.78 -0.69
C ILE A 27 -10.86 -1.59 -0.77
N ALA A 28 -10.86 -0.76 0.25
CA ALA A 28 -9.95 0.37 0.32
C ALA A 28 -8.50 -0.10 0.41
N MET A 29 -7.62 0.53 -0.36
CA MET A 29 -6.20 0.21 -0.39
C MET A 29 -5.39 1.50 -0.29
N THR A 30 -4.40 1.51 0.58
CA THR A 30 -3.45 2.61 0.73
C THR A 30 -2.04 2.13 0.43
N LEU A 31 -1.39 2.80 -0.52
CA LEU A 31 0.02 2.55 -0.81
C LEU A 31 0.85 3.57 -0.05
N VAL A 32 1.81 3.10 0.73
CA VAL A 32 2.69 3.97 1.51
C VAL A 32 4.08 3.92 0.90
N ALA A 33 4.63 5.08 0.57
CA ALA A 33 5.94 5.18 -0.08
C ALA A 33 6.67 6.44 0.36
N ASN A 34 7.99 6.45 0.22
CA ASN A 34 8.79 7.64 0.50
C ASN A 34 8.94 8.55 -0.72
N ARG A 35 8.17 8.31 -1.76
CA ARG A 35 8.17 9.09 -3.01
C ARG A 35 6.74 9.24 -3.51
N TYR A 36 6.54 10.19 -4.43
CA TYR A 36 5.25 10.35 -5.07
C TYR A 36 4.95 9.14 -5.95
N LEU A 37 3.74 8.61 -5.80
CA LEU A 37 3.25 7.51 -6.63
C LEU A 37 2.03 7.96 -7.41
N ARG A 38 2.01 7.61 -8.70
CA ARG A 38 0.83 7.76 -9.52
C ARG A 38 -0.05 6.53 -9.36
N THR A 39 -1.29 6.74 -8.94
CA THR A 39 -2.26 5.67 -8.77
C THR A 39 -3.40 5.84 -9.76
N PRO A 40 -4.11 4.75 -10.12
CA PRO A 40 -5.30 4.86 -10.95
C PRO A 40 -6.36 5.72 -10.27
N PRO A 41 -7.18 6.45 -11.05
CA PRO A 41 -8.29 7.21 -10.47
C PRO A 41 -9.36 6.23 -9.96
N SER A 42 -9.40 6.02 -8.66
CA SER A 42 -10.31 5.09 -8.03
C SER A 42 -10.65 5.55 -6.62
N PRO A 43 -11.91 5.46 -6.18
CA PRO A 43 -12.26 5.80 -4.81
C PRO A 43 -11.71 4.80 -3.79
N TYR A 44 -11.22 3.65 -4.25
CA TYR A 44 -10.68 2.60 -3.36
C TYR A 44 -9.18 2.67 -3.22
N ILE A 45 -8.48 3.38 -4.08
CA ILE A 45 -7.02 3.37 -4.13
C ILE A 45 -6.48 4.75 -3.86
N ARG A 46 -5.56 4.86 -2.92
CA ARG A 46 -4.86 6.12 -2.64
C ARG A 46 -3.41 5.84 -2.30
N ALA A 47 -2.57 6.85 -2.51
CA ALA A 47 -1.17 6.81 -2.15
C ALA A 47 -0.90 7.81 -1.02
N LEU A 48 -0.05 7.41 -0.10
CA LEU A 48 0.39 8.26 1.00
C LEU A 48 1.90 8.36 0.95
N GLN A 49 2.41 9.59 0.83
CA GLN A 49 3.85 9.82 0.83
C GLN A 49 4.33 10.07 2.25
N VAL A 50 5.38 9.36 2.65
CA VAL A 50 6.01 9.51 3.95
C VAL A 50 7.46 9.96 3.78
N PRO A 51 8.09 10.53 4.81
CA PRO A 51 9.50 10.92 4.72
C PRO A 51 10.42 9.73 4.42
N ARG A 52 11.55 10.00 3.79
CA ARG A 52 12.57 8.98 3.58
C ARG A 52 13.18 8.56 4.91
N GLY A 53 13.54 7.30 4.98
CA GLY A 53 14.17 6.71 6.15
C GLY A 53 13.98 5.22 6.16
N ILE A 54 14.82 4.54 6.93
CA ILE A 54 14.71 3.09 7.10
C ILE A 54 13.41 2.79 7.85
N ASP A 55 12.60 1.92 7.26
CA ASP A 55 11.36 1.42 7.86
C ASP A 55 10.30 2.49 8.18
N VAL A 56 10.37 3.67 7.55
CA VAL A 56 9.36 4.71 7.79
C VAL A 56 7.99 4.27 7.26
N ALA A 57 7.94 3.73 6.03
CA ALA A 57 6.69 3.23 5.46
C ALA A 57 6.14 2.07 6.28
N ASP A 58 7.00 1.13 6.66
CA ASP A 58 6.64 -0.03 7.45
C ASP A 58 6.09 0.40 8.82
N SER A 59 6.78 1.32 9.49
CA SER A 59 6.34 1.84 10.79
C SER A 59 4.99 2.55 10.69
N HIS A 60 4.75 3.30 9.62
CA HIS A 60 3.47 3.94 9.39
C HIS A 60 2.34 2.91 9.27
N ILE A 61 2.58 1.86 8.47
CA ILE A 61 1.60 0.80 8.26
C ILE A 61 1.27 0.13 9.60
N VAL A 62 2.28 -0.24 10.36
CA VAL A 62 2.09 -0.91 11.66
C VAL A 62 1.25 -0.05 12.60
N ARG A 63 1.49 1.26 12.61
CA ARG A 63 0.76 2.19 13.47
C ARG A 63 -0.71 2.29 13.10
N GLU A 64 -1.03 2.26 11.80
CA GLU A 64 -2.39 2.42 11.30
C GLU A 64 -3.16 1.12 11.16
N LEU A 65 -2.47 -0.01 11.27
CA LEU A 65 -3.03 -1.33 11.04
C LEU A 65 -4.12 -1.66 12.06
N ALA A 66 -5.24 -2.17 11.57
CA ALA A 66 -6.35 -2.62 12.42
C ALA A 66 -6.56 -4.13 12.24
N PRO A 67 -7.19 -4.82 13.21
CA PRO A 67 -7.51 -6.23 13.05
C PRO A 67 -8.32 -6.49 11.78
N GLY A 68 -7.94 -7.52 11.02
CA GLY A 68 -8.58 -7.87 9.77
C GLY A 68 -8.01 -7.18 8.55
N ASP A 69 -7.07 -6.27 8.70
CA ASP A 69 -6.39 -5.62 7.59
C ASP A 69 -5.33 -6.54 6.99
N LEU A 70 -5.04 -6.30 5.70
CA LEU A 70 -4.03 -7.03 4.96
C LEU A 70 -2.83 -6.13 4.69
N VAL A 71 -1.64 -6.63 4.93
CA VAL A 71 -0.40 -5.93 4.61
C VAL A 71 0.30 -6.65 3.47
N VAL A 72 0.68 -5.91 2.43
CA VAL A 72 1.43 -6.45 1.30
C VAL A 72 2.81 -5.80 1.27
N THR A 73 3.83 -6.63 1.37
CA THR A 73 5.21 -6.19 1.27
C THR A 73 6.04 -7.26 0.58
N ALA A 74 7.00 -6.84 -0.22
CA ALA A 74 7.96 -7.75 -0.83
C ALA A 74 9.28 -7.80 -0.06
N ASP A 75 9.33 -7.13 1.08
CA ASP A 75 10.52 -7.14 1.94
C ASP A 75 10.55 -8.46 2.72
N ILE A 76 11.24 -9.42 2.15
CA ILE A 76 11.38 -10.75 2.73
C ILE A 76 12.66 -10.76 3.57
N PRO A 77 12.57 -11.08 4.85
CA PRO A 77 13.76 -11.17 5.70
C PRO A 77 14.73 -12.26 5.25
#